data_89770d34c1e6ee6b1b09f44f5b7e2fc2
#
_entry.id   89770d34c1e6ee6b1b09f44f5b7e2fc2
#
_cell.length_a   1.000
_cell.length_b   1.000
_cell.length_c   1.000
_cell.angle_alpha   90.00
_cell.angle_beta   90.00
_cell.angle_gamma   90.00
#
_symmetry.space_group_name_H-M   'P 1'
#
loop_
_entity.id
_entity.type
_entity.pdbx_description
1 polymer ?
#
loop_
_entity_poly.entity_id
_entity_poly.type
_entity_poly.pdbx_seq_one_letter_code
_entity_poly.pdbx_strand_id
1 'polypeptide(L)'
;MSVSVMSPARTITDAARLGTVLGIWAHPDDEAFLSAGLMAAARDAGQRVVCVTATLGEHGTSDPGSWPPNRMARVRERELQASLAALGVTEHHLLGLTDGTCAAAPHELIVAHLARVIDMVEPDTIVTFGPDGMTGHEDHQTVSAWATDAHELAAPDSRLLYATTTEEFVQAWEPSRDAFNVFLAEGLPLRTPAHELAVELRLDADTVDRKIVALRAQASQTTGLFEALGEERVREWWSTETFVAANPGRARAQAFGTWRVAA
;
A
#
# COMPACT_ATOMS: atom_id res chain seq x y z
N MET A 1 -12.71 -4.62 -40.47
CA MET A 1 -12.25 -3.90 -39.27
C MET A 1 -11.32 -4.83 -38.53
N SER A 2 -10.02 -4.55 -38.58
CA SER A 2 -9.01 -5.38 -37.91
C SER A 2 -9.02 -5.00 -36.42
N VAL A 3 -9.44 -5.91 -35.58
CA VAL A 3 -9.30 -5.75 -34.10
C VAL A 3 -7.81 -5.92 -33.82
N SER A 4 -7.12 -4.81 -33.54
CA SER A 4 -5.75 -4.86 -33.03
C SER A 4 -5.78 -5.54 -31.67
N VAL A 5 -5.35 -6.79 -31.61
CA VAL A 5 -5.11 -7.50 -30.36
C VAL A 5 -3.90 -6.80 -29.75
N MET A 6 -4.14 -5.92 -28.76
CA MET A 6 -3.05 -5.39 -27.94
C MET A 6 -2.32 -6.58 -27.31
N SER A 7 -1.01 -6.73 -27.61
CA SER A 7 -0.18 -7.67 -26.89
C SER A 7 -0.29 -7.36 -25.39
N PRO A 8 -0.45 -8.37 -24.52
CA PRO A 8 -0.48 -8.13 -23.08
C PRO A 8 0.78 -7.35 -22.69
N ALA A 9 0.59 -6.27 -21.94
CA ALA A 9 1.71 -5.49 -21.43
C ALA A 9 2.61 -6.42 -20.62
N ARG A 10 3.92 -6.39 -20.91
CA ARG A 10 4.88 -7.27 -20.22
C ARG A 10 4.99 -6.83 -18.76
N THR A 11 4.81 -7.77 -17.82
CA THR A 11 4.95 -7.53 -16.38
C THR A 11 6.33 -6.90 -16.06
N ILE A 12 6.33 -5.84 -15.26
CA ILE A 12 7.56 -5.19 -14.79
C ILE A 12 8.11 -6.01 -13.62
N THR A 13 9.38 -6.41 -13.73
CA THR A 13 10.10 -7.19 -12.72
C THR A 13 11.34 -6.44 -12.19
N ASP A 14 11.50 -5.16 -12.55
CA ASP A 14 12.63 -4.33 -12.19
C ASP A 14 12.13 -2.93 -11.80
N ALA A 15 12.34 -2.56 -10.54
CA ALA A 15 11.91 -1.26 -9.99
C ALA A 15 12.56 -0.07 -10.72
N ALA A 16 13.75 -0.24 -11.32
CA ALA A 16 14.39 0.81 -12.13
C ALA A 16 13.54 1.29 -13.32
N ARG A 17 12.52 0.53 -13.72
CA ARG A 17 11.60 0.89 -14.80
C ARG A 17 10.39 1.72 -14.36
N LEU A 18 10.26 1.98 -13.07
CA LEU A 18 9.10 2.68 -12.50
C LEU A 18 9.24 4.21 -12.56
N GLY A 19 10.47 4.74 -12.69
CA GLY A 19 10.74 6.18 -12.68
C GLY A 19 10.54 6.80 -11.31
N THR A 20 10.12 8.06 -11.25
CA THR A 20 9.71 8.72 -10.00
C THR A 20 8.47 8.02 -9.42
N VAL A 21 8.56 7.58 -8.16
CA VAL A 21 7.48 6.83 -7.49
C VAL A 21 6.82 7.67 -6.41
N LEU A 22 5.49 7.69 -6.40
CA LEU A 22 4.68 8.25 -5.33
C LEU A 22 3.82 7.16 -4.69
N GLY A 23 4.09 6.81 -3.42
CA GLY A 23 3.23 5.93 -2.62
C GLY A 23 2.17 6.73 -1.88
N ILE A 24 0.90 6.30 -1.90
CA ILE A 24 -0.21 6.96 -1.19
C ILE A 24 -0.90 5.92 -0.33
N TRP A 25 -0.82 6.08 1.01
CA TRP A 25 -1.23 5.08 2.00
C TRP A 25 -2.11 5.67 3.09
N ALA A 26 -2.87 4.84 3.77
CA ALA A 26 -3.81 5.27 4.82
C ALA A 26 -3.11 5.45 6.17
N HIS A 27 -2.33 4.47 6.59
CA HIS A 27 -1.73 4.40 7.92
C HIS A 27 -0.21 4.18 7.85
N PRO A 28 0.55 4.55 8.90
CA PRO A 28 1.92 4.06 9.06
C PRO A 28 1.91 2.53 9.12
N ASP A 29 2.78 1.88 8.40
CA ASP A 29 3.00 0.46 8.13
C ASP A 29 2.50 -0.04 6.77
N ASP A 30 1.47 0.52 6.18
CA ASP A 30 0.99 0.13 4.85
C ASP A 30 2.11 0.17 3.81
N GLU A 31 2.92 1.25 3.82
CA GLU A 31 4.06 1.41 2.92
C GLU A 31 5.10 0.30 3.11
N ALA A 32 5.29 -0.12 4.36
CA ALA A 32 6.29 -1.13 4.71
C ALA A 32 5.85 -2.54 4.30
N PHE A 33 4.57 -2.86 4.46
CA PHE A 33 4.02 -4.14 4.02
C PHE A 33 3.93 -4.24 2.50
N LEU A 34 3.42 -3.22 1.82
CA LEU A 34 2.94 -3.31 0.45
C LEU A 34 3.96 -2.86 -0.61
N SER A 35 4.90 -1.96 -0.24
CA SER A 35 5.79 -1.33 -1.23
C SER A 35 7.22 -1.05 -0.76
N ALA A 36 7.62 -1.55 0.42
CA ALA A 36 8.95 -1.27 0.96
C ALA A 36 10.08 -1.71 0.02
N GLY A 37 9.97 -2.90 -0.56
CA GLY A 37 10.94 -3.43 -1.50
C GLY A 37 10.98 -2.62 -2.79
N LEU A 38 9.81 -2.27 -3.32
CA LEU A 38 9.68 -1.38 -4.48
C LEU A 38 10.37 -0.04 -4.23
N MET A 39 10.06 0.60 -3.10
CA MET A 39 10.63 1.90 -2.75
C MET A 39 12.13 1.83 -2.56
N ALA A 40 12.64 0.80 -1.84
CA ALA A 40 14.06 0.60 -1.63
C ALA A 40 14.81 0.38 -2.94
N ALA A 41 14.32 -0.51 -3.81
CA ALA A 41 14.95 -0.81 -5.10
C ALA A 41 14.89 0.39 -6.06
N ALA A 42 13.80 1.18 -6.05
CA ALA A 42 13.73 2.42 -6.82
C ALA A 42 14.77 3.44 -6.34
N ARG A 43 14.95 3.60 -5.02
CA ARG A 43 15.99 4.46 -4.45
C ARG A 43 17.39 4.02 -4.83
N ASP A 44 17.68 2.72 -4.80
CA ASP A 44 18.99 2.16 -5.19
C ASP A 44 19.27 2.39 -6.69
N ALA A 45 18.22 2.39 -7.51
CA ALA A 45 18.30 2.77 -8.93
C ALA A 45 18.46 4.29 -9.16
N GLY A 46 18.56 5.10 -8.09
CA GLY A 46 18.71 6.55 -8.17
C GLY A 46 17.43 7.32 -8.43
N GLN A 47 16.27 6.66 -8.33
CA GLN A 47 14.96 7.28 -8.57
C GLN A 47 14.49 8.10 -7.37
N ARG A 48 13.67 9.11 -7.62
CA ARG A 48 12.96 9.85 -6.58
C ARG A 48 11.79 8.98 -6.07
N VAL A 49 11.66 8.90 -4.75
CA VAL A 49 10.53 8.22 -4.10
C VAL A 49 9.94 9.15 -3.06
N VAL A 50 8.64 9.35 -3.13
CA VAL A 50 7.85 10.17 -2.20
C VAL A 50 6.75 9.31 -1.60
N CYS A 51 6.45 9.50 -0.32
CA CYS A 51 5.37 8.80 0.38
C CYS A 51 4.36 9.81 0.91
N VAL A 52 3.07 9.50 0.78
CA VAL A 52 1.95 10.20 1.43
C VAL A 52 1.27 9.23 2.36
N THR A 53 0.97 9.67 3.60
CA THR A 53 0.20 8.90 4.58
C THR A 53 -0.98 9.74 5.05
N ALA A 54 -2.19 9.16 5.07
CA ALA A 54 -3.40 9.93 5.37
C ALA A 54 -3.55 10.23 6.86
N THR A 55 -3.31 9.26 7.72
CA THR A 55 -3.50 9.36 9.18
C THR A 55 -2.23 8.95 9.92
N LEU A 56 -2.22 9.03 11.24
CA LEU A 56 -1.17 8.45 12.08
C LEU A 56 -1.56 7.11 12.69
N GLY A 57 -2.71 6.52 12.29
CA GLY A 57 -3.16 5.23 12.77
C GLY A 57 -3.34 5.18 14.29
N GLU A 58 -3.82 6.27 14.88
CA GLU A 58 -3.86 6.48 16.33
C GLU A 58 -4.85 5.59 17.08
N HIS A 59 -5.71 4.89 16.35
CA HIS A 59 -6.62 3.89 16.92
C HIS A 59 -6.13 2.45 16.76
N GLY A 60 -4.94 2.23 16.18
CA GLY A 60 -4.32 0.92 15.96
C GLY A 60 -3.84 0.24 17.25
N THR A 61 -4.72 0.08 18.24
CA THR A 61 -4.42 -0.63 19.48
C THR A 61 -5.66 -1.30 20.08
N SER A 62 -5.46 -2.48 20.66
CA SER A 62 -6.50 -3.16 21.46
C SER A 62 -6.55 -2.67 22.93
N ASP A 63 -5.59 -1.85 23.36
CA ASP A 63 -5.52 -1.28 24.72
C ASP A 63 -5.46 0.26 24.67
N PRO A 64 -6.58 0.94 24.38
CA PRO A 64 -6.61 2.41 24.32
C PRO A 64 -6.42 3.07 25.71
N GLY A 65 -6.55 2.32 26.80
CA GLY A 65 -6.27 2.81 28.16
C GLY A 65 -4.80 3.09 28.36
N SER A 66 -3.93 2.14 27.98
CA SER A 66 -2.48 2.31 28.04
C SER A 66 -1.93 3.10 26.84
N TRP A 67 -2.62 3.07 25.71
CA TRP A 67 -2.23 3.71 24.47
C TRP A 67 -3.31 4.68 23.96
N PRO A 68 -3.54 5.82 24.64
CA PRO A 68 -4.49 6.80 24.17
C PRO A 68 -4.06 7.36 22.80
N PRO A 69 -5.03 7.79 21.94
CA PRO A 69 -4.78 8.15 20.54
C PRO A 69 -3.62 9.13 20.33
N ASN A 70 -3.54 10.18 21.14
CA ASN A 70 -2.46 11.16 21.05
C ASN A 70 -1.05 10.61 21.38
N ARG A 71 -0.97 9.56 22.20
CA ARG A 71 0.29 8.84 22.48
C ARG A 71 0.63 7.92 21.31
N MET A 72 -0.34 7.15 20.84
CA MET A 72 -0.19 6.23 19.72
C MET A 72 0.26 6.99 18.46
N ALA A 73 -0.42 8.09 18.11
CA ALA A 73 -0.03 8.94 16.98
C ALA A 73 1.45 9.34 17.00
N ARG A 74 1.94 9.83 18.16
CA ARG A 74 3.35 10.23 18.28
C ARG A 74 4.34 9.06 18.19
N VAL A 75 3.93 7.88 18.61
CA VAL A 75 4.77 6.68 18.48
C VAL A 75 4.81 6.26 17.01
N ARG A 76 3.66 6.10 16.38
CA ARG A 76 3.55 5.67 14.97
C ARG A 76 4.18 6.66 14.00
N GLU A 77 4.12 7.97 14.27
CA GLU A 77 4.83 8.97 13.48
C GLU A 77 6.36 8.73 13.46
N ARG A 78 6.94 8.43 14.63
CA ARG A 78 8.39 8.13 14.73
C ARG A 78 8.74 6.79 14.08
N GLU A 79 7.88 5.80 14.25
CA GLU A 79 8.02 4.49 13.62
C GLU A 79 7.99 4.61 12.10
N LEU A 80 7.04 5.37 11.55
CA LEU A 80 6.95 5.69 10.12
C LEU A 80 8.22 6.38 9.60
N GLN A 81 8.72 7.40 10.31
CA GLN A 81 9.94 8.08 9.95
C GLN A 81 11.15 7.15 9.93
N ALA A 82 11.26 6.24 10.92
CA ALA A 82 12.32 5.25 10.97
C ALA A 82 12.19 4.19 9.86
N SER A 83 10.96 3.75 9.55
CA SER A 83 10.63 2.85 8.44
C SER A 83 11.08 3.46 7.10
N LEU A 84 10.62 4.67 6.79
CA LEU A 84 10.96 5.37 5.55
C LEU A 84 12.48 5.61 5.43
N ALA A 85 13.16 5.96 6.54
CA ALA A 85 14.60 6.14 6.56
C ALA A 85 15.36 4.85 6.22
N ALA A 86 14.91 3.69 6.72
CA ALA A 86 15.48 2.39 6.39
C ALA A 86 15.38 2.07 4.88
N LEU A 87 14.33 2.58 4.23
CA LEU A 87 14.10 2.43 2.78
C LEU A 87 14.82 3.48 1.94
N GLY A 88 15.46 4.49 2.56
CA GLY A 88 16.10 5.62 1.87
C GLY A 88 15.11 6.64 1.33
N VAL A 89 13.86 6.63 1.82
CA VAL A 89 12.82 7.59 1.47
C VAL A 89 12.89 8.78 2.42
N THR A 90 13.11 9.97 1.89
CA THR A 90 13.29 11.20 2.67
C THR A 90 12.20 12.24 2.45
N GLU A 91 11.34 12.03 1.45
CA GLU A 91 10.23 12.92 1.13
C GLU A 91 8.91 12.25 1.58
N HIS A 92 8.27 12.86 2.58
CA HIS A 92 7.02 12.35 3.14
C HIS A 92 6.02 13.49 3.38
N HIS A 93 4.76 13.25 3.04
CA HIS A 93 3.64 14.15 3.29
C HIS A 93 2.60 13.45 4.17
N LEU A 94 2.22 14.08 5.28
CA LEU A 94 1.11 13.62 6.11
C LEU A 94 -0.14 14.48 5.81
N LEU A 95 -1.28 13.83 5.51
CA LEU A 95 -2.54 14.55 5.31
C LEU A 95 -3.14 15.05 6.62
N GLY A 96 -2.80 14.41 7.75
CA GLY A 96 -3.23 14.83 9.09
C GLY A 96 -4.69 14.53 9.38
N LEU A 97 -5.27 13.52 8.74
CA LEU A 97 -6.63 13.06 9.01
C LEU A 97 -6.65 12.16 10.25
N THR A 98 -7.83 11.97 10.81
CA THR A 98 -8.03 11.07 11.96
C THR A 98 -8.24 9.64 11.47
N ASP A 99 -7.54 8.69 12.08
CA ASP A 99 -7.66 7.25 11.82
C ASP A 99 -9.11 6.75 11.99
N GLY A 100 -9.57 5.91 11.08
CA GLY A 100 -10.94 5.38 11.03
C GLY A 100 -11.99 6.39 10.56
N THR A 101 -11.59 7.58 10.08
CA THR A 101 -12.55 8.62 9.67
C THR A 101 -12.31 9.19 8.27
N CYS A 102 -11.45 8.57 7.47
CA CYS A 102 -11.14 9.07 6.12
C CYS A 102 -12.41 9.23 5.27
N ALA A 103 -13.36 8.30 5.35
CA ALA A 103 -14.61 8.36 4.60
C ALA A 103 -15.49 9.59 4.94
N ALA A 104 -15.30 10.20 6.11
CA ALA A 104 -16.00 11.41 6.50
C ALA A 104 -15.33 12.71 6.02
N ALA A 105 -14.10 12.63 5.51
CA ALA A 105 -13.37 13.78 4.99
C ALA A 105 -13.98 14.29 3.66
N PRO A 106 -13.92 15.60 3.37
CA PRO A 106 -14.45 16.15 2.12
C PRO A 106 -13.64 15.61 0.92
N HIS A 107 -14.19 14.65 0.20
CA HIS A 107 -13.55 13.92 -0.90
C HIS A 107 -12.85 14.86 -1.91
N GLU A 108 -13.59 15.84 -2.43
CA GLU A 108 -13.06 16.75 -3.47
C GLU A 108 -11.88 17.61 -2.95
N LEU A 109 -11.87 17.96 -1.68
CA LEU A 109 -10.77 18.74 -1.10
C LEU A 109 -9.51 17.89 -0.94
N ILE A 110 -9.66 16.63 -0.54
CA ILE A 110 -8.53 15.70 -0.42
C ILE A 110 -7.97 15.35 -1.81
N VAL A 111 -8.84 15.05 -2.77
CA VAL A 111 -8.44 14.81 -4.17
C VAL A 111 -7.69 16.02 -4.74
N ALA A 112 -8.20 17.25 -4.55
CA ALA A 112 -7.51 18.46 -5.00
C ALA A 112 -6.17 18.69 -4.28
N HIS A 113 -6.03 18.26 -3.01
CA HIS A 113 -4.76 18.31 -2.29
C HIS A 113 -3.77 17.28 -2.84
N LEU A 114 -4.18 16.05 -3.04
CA LEU A 114 -3.36 14.99 -3.64
C LEU A 114 -2.94 15.33 -5.08
N ALA A 115 -3.84 15.93 -5.88
CA ALA A 115 -3.51 16.40 -7.22
C ALA A 115 -2.35 17.42 -7.19
N ARG A 116 -2.35 18.35 -6.23
CA ARG A 116 -1.23 19.29 -6.05
C ARG A 116 0.07 18.59 -5.62
N VAL A 117 -0.01 17.54 -4.80
CA VAL A 117 1.17 16.73 -4.47
C VAL A 117 1.68 16.02 -5.73
N ILE A 118 0.79 15.44 -6.53
CA ILE A 118 1.12 14.80 -7.81
C ILE A 118 1.80 15.82 -8.76
N ASP A 119 1.27 17.02 -8.90
CA ASP A 119 1.87 18.08 -9.72
C ASP A 119 3.27 18.48 -9.23
N MET A 120 3.52 18.50 -7.91
CA MET A 120 4.84 18.83 -7.36
C MET A 120 5.85 17.67 -7.48
N VAL A 121 5.38 16.44 -7.43
CA VAL A 121 6.23 15.24 -7.49
C VAL A 121 6.54 14.85 -8.93
N GLU A 122 5.59 15.07 -9.85
CA GLU A 122 5.63 14.64 -11.25
C GLU A 122 5.95 13.13 -11.35
N PRO A 123 5.14 12.24 -10.74
CA PRO A 123 5.46 10.82 -10.66
C PRO A 123 5.26 10.12 -12.01
N ASP A 124 6.20 9.25 -12.39
CA ASP A 124 6.03 8.29 -13.47
C ASP A 124 5.11 7.13 -13.05
N THR A 125 5.09 6.86 -11.74
CA THR A 125 4.32 5.76 -11.15
C THR A 125 3.74 6.14 -9.80
N ILE A 126 2.44 5.96 -9.63
CA ILE A 126 1.75 6.06 -8.34
C ILE A 126 1.40 4.64 -7.87
N VAL A 127 1.65 4.34 -6.60
CA VAL A 127 1.28 3.05 -5.98
C VAL A 127 0.36 3.30 -4.79
N THR A 128 -0.70 2.51 -4.66
CA THR A 128 -1.68 2.62 -3.59
C THR A 128 -2.46 1.30 -3.43
N PHE A 129 -3.49 1.28 -2.61
CA PHE A 129 -4.43 0.15 -2.49
C PHE A 129 -5.30 0.01 -3.74
N GLY A 130 -5.78 -1.21 -3.98
CA GLY A 130 -6.92 -1.44 -4.86
C GLY A 130 -8.24 -0.96 -4.25
N PRO A 131 -9.34 -0.96 -5.01
CA PRO A 131 -10.68 -0.60 -4.51
C PRO A 131 -11.18 -1.48 -3.36
N ASP A 132 -10.63 -2.69 -3.23
CA ASP A 132 -10.85 -3.61 -2.12
C ASP A 132 -10.22 -3.13 -0.80
N GLY A 133 -9.28 -2.16 -0.87
CA GLY A 133 -8.50 -1.68 0.26
C GLY A 133 -7.49 -2.69 0.79
N MET A 134 -7.11 -3.73 0.01
CA MET A 134 -6.22 -4.82 0.36
C MET A 134 -6.76 -5.70 1.51
N THR A 135 -7.15 -5.11 2.61
CA THR A 135 -7.69 -5.76 3.81
C THR A 135 -9.21 -5.57 3.96
N GLY A 136 -9.83 -4.71 3.16
CA GLY A 136 -11.21 -4.29 3.32
C GLY A 136 -11.41 -3.16 4.33
N HIS A 137 -10.33 -2.56 4.84
CA HIS A 137 -10.42 -1.41 5.75
C HIS A 137 -11.01 -0.20 5.01
N GLU A 138 -11.97 0.50 5.63
CA GLU A 138 -12.69 1.62 5.02
C GLU A 138 -11.74 2.79 4.64
N ASP A 139 -10.77 3.11 5.49
CA ASP A 139 -9.76 4.14 5.19
C ASP A 139 -8.91 3.75 3.97
N HIS A 140 -8.54 2.46 3.81
CA HIS A 140 -7.78 2.00 2.64
C HIS A 140 -8.58 2.14 1.35
N GLN A 141 -9.86 1.76 1.38
CA GLN A 141 -10.78 1.91 0.24
C GLN A 141 -10.96 3.38 -0.12
N THR A 142 -11.08 4.24 0.90
CA THR A 142 -11.23 5.69 0.73
C THR A 142 -9.96 6.31 0.12
N VAL A 143 -8.78 5.96 0.64
CA VAL A 143 -7.49 6.42 0.10
C VAL A 143 -7.26 5.93 -1.33
N SER A 144 -7.66 4.69 -1.64
CA SER A 144 -7.65 4.16 -3.01
C SER A 144 -8.49 5.02 -3.96
N ALA A 145 -9.70 5.39 -3.55
CA ALA A 145 -10.58 6.26 -4.34
C ALA A 145 -9.97 7.65 -4.55
N TRP A 146 -9.45 8.28 -3.49
CA TRP A 146 -8.78 9.59 -3.60
C TRP A 146 -7.56 9.57 -4.51
N ALA A 147 -6.70 8.55 -4.37
CA ALA A 147 -5.51 8.42 -5.20
C ALA A 147 -5.87 8.21 -6.68
N THR A 148 -6.93 7.44 -6.94
CA THR A 148 -7.44 7.19 -8.29
C THR A 148 -7.97 8.47 -8.92
N ASP A 149 -8.84 9.21 -8.24
CA ASP A 149 -9.43 10.44 -8.76
C ASP A 149 -8.37 11.56 -8.89
N ALA A 150 -7.40 11.64 -7.96
CA ALA A 150 -6.29 12.59 -8.05
C ALA A 150 -5.35 12.27 -9.22
N HIS A 151 -5.07 10.98 -9.48
CA HIS A 151 -4.30 10.54 -10.65
C HIS A 151 -5.01 10.91 -11.95
N GLU A 152 -6.32 10.62 -12.08
CA GLU A 152 -7.10 11.00 -13.25
C GLU A 152 -7.08 12.53 -13.51
N LEU A 153 -7.03 13.32 -12.42
CA LEU A 153 -7.04 14.78 -12.48
C LEU A 153 -5.67 15.38 -12.87
N ALA A 154 -4.57 14.88 -12.29
CA ALA A 154 -3.27 15.55 -12.36
C ALA A 154 -2.21 14.81 -13.20
N ALA A 155 -2.29 13.47 -13.31
CA ALA A 155 -1.27 12.69 -14.03
C ALA A 155 -1.84 11.49 -14.80
N PRO A 156 -2.87 11.67 -15.66
CA PRO A 156 -3.58 10.56 -16.33
C PRO A 156 -2.67 9.70 -17.23
N ASP A 157 -1.53 10.21 -17.65
CA ASP A 157 -0.55 9.50 -18.48
C ASP A 157 0.48 8.72 -17.67
N SER A 158 0.57 8.93 -16.34
CA SER A 158 1.44 8.16 -15.47
C SER A 158 0.82 6.79 -15.15
N ARG A 159 1.63 5.88 -14.60
CA ARG A 159 1.10 4.57 -14.15
C ARG A 159 0.42 4.74 -12.80
N LEU A 160 -0.79 4.22 -12.66
CA LEU A 160 -1.42 3.98 -11.38
C LEU A 160 -1.45 2.47 -11.14
N LEU A 161 -0.86 2.02 -10.03
CA LEU A 161 -0.71 0.63 -9.65
C LEU A 161 -1.38 0.37 -8.30
N TYR A 162 -2.21 -0.67 -8.27
CA TYR A 162 -2.86 -1.15 -7.06
C TYR A 162 -2.13 -2.36 -6.48
N ALA A 163 -1.74 -2.28 -5.22
CA ALA A 163 -1.19 -3.42 -4.49
C ALA A 163 -2.22 -4.56 -4.47
N THR A 164 -1.75 -5.79 -4.67
CA THR A 164 -2.59 -6.98 -4.69
C THR A 164 -1.86 -8.19 -4.12
N THR A 165 -2.62 -9.27 -3.84
CA THR A 165 -2.07 -10.56 -3.43
C THR A 165 -2.24 -11.59 -4.53
N THR A 166 -1.39 -12.61 -4.55
CA THR A 166 -1.44 -13.72 -5.50
C THR A 166 -1.97 -14.99 -4.87
N GLU A 167 -2.26 -16.00 -5.69
CA GLU A 167 -2.66 -17.32 -5.21
C GLU A 167 -1.59 -17.94 -4.29
N GLU A 168 -0.30 -17.77 -4.64
CA GLU A 168 0.82 -18.30 -3.85
C GLU A 168 0.88 -17.64 -2.46
N PHE A 169 0.70 -16.31 -2.40
CA PHE A 169 0.63 -15.60 -1.12
C PHE A 169 -0.51 -16.12 -0.26
N VAL A 170 -1.71 -16.26 -0.85
CA VAL A 170 -2.90 -16.69 -0.11
C VAL A 170 -2.74 -18.11 0.41
N GLN A 171 -2.18 -19.03 -0.39
CA GLN A 171 -1.90 -20.41 0.04
C GLN A 171 -0.91 -20.46 1.21
N ALA A 172 0.12 -19.62 1.18
CA ALA A 172 1.10 -19.52 2.27
C ALA A 172 0.50 -18.90 3.54
N TRP A 173 -0.43 -17.93 3.40
CA TRP A 173 -1.13 -17.26 4.49
C TRP A 173 -2.20 -18.14 5.17
N GLU A 174 -2.92 -18.96 4.43
CA GLU A 174 -4.10 -19.71 4.90
C GLU A 174 -3.90 -20.41 6.26
N PRO A 175 -2.74 -21.08 6.56
CA PRO A 175 -2.52 -21.71 7.87
C PRO A 175 -2.47 -20.73 9.06
N SER A 176 -2.27 -19.45 8.81
CA SER A 176 -2.13 -18.41 9.84
C SER A 176 -3.33 -17.47 9.90
N ARG A 177 -4.35 -17.71 9.08
CA ARG A 177 -5.53 -16.85 8.93
C ARG A 177 -6.23 -16.55 10.26
N ASP A 178 -6.44 -17.59 11.08
CA ASP A 178 -7.15 -17.45 12.34
C ASP A 178 -6.33 -16.75 13.43
N ALA A 179 -5.00 -16.69 13.26
CA ALA A 179 -4.11 -16.02 14.21
C ALA A 179 -4.08 -14.49 14.00
N PHE A 180 -4.40 -14.04 12.78
CA PHE A 180 -4.34 -12.63 12.38
C PHE A 180 -5.59 -12.27 11.57
N ASN A 181 -6.56 -11.65 12.21
CA ASN A 181 -7.80 -11.20 11.56
C ASN A 181 -7.56 -9.84 10.86
N VAL A 182 -6.72 -9.82 9.82
CA VAL A 182 -6.38 -8.60 9.06
C VAL A 182 -7.24 -8.39 7.82
N PHE A 183 -7.95 -9.43 7.34
CA PHE A 183 -8.84 -9.34 6.19
C PHE A 183 -10.28 -9.20 6.68
N LEU A 184 -10.83 -7.99 6.53
CA LEU A 184 -12.07 -7.55 7.16
C LEU A 184 -13.31 -7.74 6.27
N ALA A 185 -13.12 -8.10 4.99
CA ALA A 185 -14.23 -8.26 4.06
C ALA A 185 -14.24 -9.65 3.40
N GLU A 186 -15.45 -10.09 3.00
CA GLU A 186 -15.64 -11.34 2.28
C GLU A 186 -14.91 -11.31 0.93
N GLY A 187 -14.26 -12.40 0.57
CA GLY A 187 -13.50 -12.53 -0.70
C GLY A 187 -12.05 -12.04 -0.61
N LEU A 188 -11.60 -11.56 0.55
CA LEU A 188 -10.21 -11.19 0.77
C LEU A 188 -9.44 -12.30 1.50
N PRO A 189 -8.11 -12.40 1.31
CA PRO A 189 -7.29 -11.65 0.35
C PRO A 189 -7.58 -12.03 -1.11
N LEU A 190 -7.29 -11.10 -2.05
CA LEU A 190 -7.45 -11.34 -3.48
C LEU A 190 -6.52 -12.47 -3.94
N ARG A 191 -6.96 -13.22 -4.96
CA ARG A 191 -6.17 -14.27 -5.63
C ARG A 191 -5.90 -13.86 -7.08
N THR A 192 -5.03 -12.86 -7.24
CA THR A 192 -4.73 -12.29 -8.56
C THR A 192 -3.90 -13.26 -9.40
N PRO A 193 -4.37 -13.63 -10.58
CA PRO A 193 -3.60 -14.49 -11.48
C PRO A 193 -2.34 -13.77 -12.00
N ALA A 194 -1.23 -14.51 -12.17
CA ALA A 194 0.04 -13.95 -12.61
C ALA A 194 -0.03 -13.17 -13.94
N HIS A 195 -0.94 -13.53 -14.85
CA HIS A 195 -1.09 -12.84 -16.13
C HIS A 195 -1.82 -11.48 -16.02
N GLU A 196 -2.42 -11.16 -14.88
CA GLU A 196 -3.04 -9.87 -14.58
C GLU A 196 -2.06 -8.91 -13.88
N LEU A 197 -0.91 -9.39 -13.43
CA LEU A 197 0.09 -8.57 -12.75
C LEU A 197 0.76 -7.60 -13.73
N ALA A 198 0.73 -6.33 -13.40
CA ALA A 198 1.50 -5.29 -14.08
C ALA A 198 2.93 -5.19 -13.54
N VAL A 199 3.11 -5.47 -12.25
CA VAL A 199 4.39 -5.50 -11.54
C VAL A 199 4.46 -6.73 -10.64
N GLU A 200 5.56 -7.46 -10.72
CA GLU A 200 5.95 -8.52 -9.80
C GLU A 200 7.43 -8.33 -9.45
N LEU A 201 7.70 -7.89 -8.23
CA LEU A 201 9.06 -7.71 -7.72
C LEU A 201 9.39 -8.82 -6.75
N ARG A 202 10.30 -9.71 -7.15
CA ARG A 202 10.95 -10.69 -6.28
C ARG A 202 12.19 -10.02 -5.70
N LEU A 203 12.13 -9.74 -4.41
CA LEU A 203 13.16 -8.96 -3.73
C LEU A 203 14.40 -9.84 -3.51
N ASP A 204 15.58 -9.27 -3.75
CA ASP A 204 16.82 -9.89 -3.36
C ASP A 204 17.03 -9.84 -1.83
N ALA A 205 18.05 -10.51 -1.34
CA ALA A 205 18.31 -10.66 0.10
C ALA A 205 18.52 -9.28 0.78
N ASP A 206 19.24 -8.38 0.15
CA ASP A 206 19.56 -7.06 0.71
C ASP A 206 18.30 -6.18 0.78
N THR A 207 17.45 -6.24 -0.24
CA THR A 207 16.16 -5.52 -0.26
C THR A 207 15.18 -6.11 0.76
N VAL A 208 15.14 -7.45 0.91
CA VAL A 208 14.36 -8.10 1.98
C VAL A 208 14.86 -7.66 3.36
N ASP A 209 16.17 -7.60 3.58
CA ASP A 209 16.74 -7.13 4.85
C ASP A 209 16.26 -5.72 5.19
N ARG A 210 16.30 -4.82 4.23
CA ARG A 210 15.79 -3.43 4.41
C ARG A 210 14.30 -3.40 4.70
N LYS A 211 13.51 -4.21 4.00
CA LYS A 211 12.06 -4.35 4.26
C LYS A 211 11.80 -4.85 5.68
N ILE A 212 12.55 -5.84 6.16
CA ILE A 212 12.43 -6.34 7.54
C ILE A 212 12.80 -5.26 8.55
N VAL A 213 13.84 -4.46 8.29
CA VAL A 213 14.19 -3.32 9.15
C VAL A 213 13.07 -2.29 9.17
N ALA A 214 12.45 -1.97 8.02
CA ALA A 214 11.33 -1.05 7.94
C ALA A 214 10.10 -1.58 8.70
N LEU A 215 9.75 -2.86 8.52
CA LEU A 215 8.66 -3.50 9.27
C LEU A 215 8.92 -3.51 10.78
N ARG A 216 10.14 -3.83 11.22
CA ARG A 216 10.50 -3.80 12.64
C ARG A 216 10.51 -2.40 13.23
N ALA A 217 10.74 -1.36 12.42
CA ALA A 217 10.61 0.03 12.85
C ALA A 217 9.17 0.36 13.26
N GLN A 218 8.17 -0.30 12.68
CA GLN A 218 6.73 -0.16 12.98
C GLN A 218 6.32 -1.03 14.19
N ALA A 219 7.15 -1.06 15.26
CA ALA A 219 7.10 -2.02 16.35
C ALA A 219 5.73 -2.07 17.07
N SER A 220 5.04 -0.94 17.20
CA SER A 220 3.70 -0.90 17.80
C SER A 220 2.67 -1.78 17.08
N GLN A 221 2.88 -2.06 15.77
CA GLN A 221 1.98 -2.81 14.92
C GLN A 221 2.53 -4.21 14.55
N THR A 222 3.84 -4.35 14.46
CA THR A 222 4.45 -5.55 13.86
C THR A 222 5.08 -6.49 14.88
N THR A 223 5.34 -6.07 16.12
CA THR A 223 5.97 -6.93 17.15
C THR A 223 5.22 -8.25 17.33
N GLY A 224 3.89 -8.20 17.47
CA GLY A 224 3.08 -9.43 17.62
C GLY A 224 3.15 -10.35 16.39
N LEU A 225 3.28 -9.79 15.20
CA LEU A 225 3.44 -10.56 13.95
C LEU A 225 4.78 -11.33 13.97
N PHE A 226 5.89 -10.65 14.31
CA PHE A 226 7.20 -11.28 14.40
C PHE A 226 7.29 -12.33 15.53
N GLU A 227 6.63 -12.08 16.66
CA GLU A 227 6.57 -13.03 17.76
C GLU A 227 5.79 -14.30 17.41
N ALA A 228 4.69 -14.15 16.67
CA ALA A 228 3.83 -15.28 16.32
C ALA A 228 4.37 -16.11 15.15
N LEU A 229 4.96 -15.48 14.14
CA LEU A 229 5.39 -16.16 12.90
C LEU A 229 6.89 -16.48 12.90
N GLY A 230 7.69 -15.71 13.63
CA GLY A 230 9.13 -15.71 13.48
C GLY A 230 9.60 -14.94 12.24
N GLU A 231 10.82 -14.40 12.30
CA GLU A 231 11.36 -13.55 11.22
C GLU A 231 11.47 -14.29 9.88
N GLU A 232 11.86 -15.57 9.90
CA GLU A 232 12.03 -16.36 8.66
C GLU A 232 10.74 -16.44 7.85
N ARG A 233 9.60 -16.67 8.51
CA ARG A 233 8.28 -16.71 7.86
C ARG A 233 7.86 -15.34 7.35
N VAL A 234 8.12 -14.28 8.11
CA VAL A 234 7.85 -12.90 7.67
C VAL A 234 8.67 -12.57 6.43
N ARG A 235 9.96 -12.94 6.39
CA ARG A 235 10.83 -12.77 5.21
C ARG A 235 10.28 -13.49 3.99
N GLU A 236 9.89 -14.74 4.15
CA GLU A 236 9.34 -15.55 3.08
C GLU A 236 8.08 -14.90 2.47
N TRP A 237 7.13 -14.52 3.31
CA TRP A 237 5.84 -14.00 2.85
C TRP A 237 5.93 -12.64 2.18
N TRP A 238 6.79 -11.76 2.66
CA TRP A 238 6.93 -10.40 2.12
C TRP A 238 8.15 -10.22 1.20
N SER A 239 8.72 -11.31 0.71
CA SER A 239 9.82 -11.28 -0.28
C SER A 239 9.36 -10.97 -1.71
N THR A 240 8.07 -10.91 -1.96
CA THR A 240 7.50 -10.56 -3.26
C THR A 240 6.47 -9.46 -3.10
N GLU A 241 6.52 -8.45 -3.95
CA GLU A 241 5.54 -7.37 -4.02
C GLU A 241 4.87 -7.38 -5.39
N THR A 242 3.54 -7.32 -5.39
CA THR A 242 2.75 -7.48 -6.61
C THR A 242 1.71 -6.38 -6.75
N PHE A 243 1.55 -5.91 -7.99
CA PHE A 243 0.61 -4.85 -8.31
C PHE A 243 -0.10 -5.13 -9.63
N VAL A 244 -1.34 -4.69 -9.72
CA VAL A 244 -2.11 -4.63 -10.97
C VAL A 244 -2.16 -3.19 -11.47
N ALA A 245 -2.24 -3.01 -12.79
CA ALA A 245 -2.53 -1.69 -13.35
C ALA A 245 -3.97 -1.28 -12.99
N ALA A 246 -4.13 -0.04 -12.54
CA ALA A 246 -5.46 0.50 -12.32
C ALA A 246 -6.26 0.48 -13.62
N ASN A 247 -7.50 0.02 -13.51
CA ASN A 247 -8.49 0.18 -14.56
C ASN A 247 -9.63 1.03 -13.99
N PRO A 248 -9.63 2.35 -14.23
CA PRO A 248 -10.60 3.26 -13.63
C PRO A 248 -12.06 2.86 -13.86
N GLY A 249 -12.37 2.31 -15.04
CA GLY A 249 -13.70 1.80 -15.35
C GLY A 249 -14.10 0.58 -14.52
N ARG A 250 -13.15 -0.31 -14.20
CA ARG A 250 -13.37 -1.48 -13.34
C ARG A 250 -13.41 -1.10 -11.87
N ALA A 251 -12.56 -0.15 -11.46
CA ALA A 251 -12.52 0.37 -10.10
C ALA A 251 -13.87 1.00 -9.69
N ARG A 252 -14.47 1.83 -10.56
CA ARG A 252 -15.81 2.41 -10.32
C ARG A 252 -16.89 1.35 -10.24
N ALA A 253 -16.86 0.32 -11.09
CA ALA A 253 -17.82 -0.78 -11.05
C ALA A 253 -17.73 -1.62 -9.75
N GLN A 254 -16.53 -1.77 -9.18
CA GLN A 254 -16.31 -2.48 -7.93
C GLN A 254 -16.68 -1.66 -6.69
N ALA A 255 -16.42 -0.34 -6.70
CA ALA A 255 -16.84 0.56 -5.62
C ALA A 255 -18.37 0.67 -5.45
N PHE A 256 -19.14 0.41 -6.51
CA PHE A 256 -20.61 0.31 -6.47
C PHE A 256 -21.13 -1.11 -6.21
N GLY A 257 -20.28 -2.13 -6.28
CA GLY A 257 -20.58 -3.49 -5.88
C GLY A 257 -20.30 -3.64 -4.39
N THR A 258 -21.37 -3.61 -3.59
CA THR A 258 -21.31 -3.70 -2.13
C THR A 258 -20.44 -4.86 -1.65
N TRP A 259 -19.22 -4.56 -1.20
CA TRP A 259 -18.50 -5.45 -0.30
C TRP A 259 -19.30 -5.53 1.00
N ARG A 260 -19.90 -6.67 1.30
CA ARG A 260 -20.61 -6.83 2.57
C ARG A 260 -19.57 -7.03 3.67
N VAL A 261 -19.57 -6.14 4.64
CA VAL A 261 -18.82 -6.31 5.89
C VAL A 261 -19.33 -7.58 6.55
N ALA A 262 -18.44 -8.52 6.85
CA ALA A 262 -18.78 -9.69 7.66
C ALA A 262 -19.15 -9.20 9.06
N ALA A 263 -20.35 -9.56 9.54
CA ALA A 263 -20.88 -9.23 10.86
C ALA A 263 -20.25 -10.12 11.95
#